data_feceb04a90ab436942637fb65540a3b3
#
_entry.id   feceb04a90ab436942637fb65540a3b3
#
_cell.length_a   1.000
_cell.length_b   1.000
_cell.length_c   1.000
_cell.angle_alpha   90.00
_cell.angle_beta   90.00
_cell.angle_gamma   90.00
#
_symmetry.space_group_name_H-M   'P 1'
#
loop_
_entity.id
_entity.type
_entity.pdbx_description
1 polymer ?
#
loop_
_entity_poly.entity_id
_entity_poly.type
_entity_poly.pdbx_seq_one_letter_code
_entity_poly.pdbx_strand_id
1 'polypeptide(L)'
;MSTPKADKPPLKSPLNPPTQARLDDRLMMCGGSLAFGLAIPWLTGLFGPLGPNDARFWIGFAGFIALAFAIWGGNRWLLFKQREHLNWFAHPLRKLLMLVSANVLYTAPLTLAAIWAWFHVAGRPVDVNALKLVVATNVICVLFVTHAYETLFLIRERESDMLRVERLERARTEAELGALKAQVDPHFLFNSLNTLGHLIENDPTSAREFSDTLAEIYRYVLDSRQRDLVPLDEELAFLRHYHRLLALRFGAAMPLQLDAALQTAQWLVPPLALQTLLENAIKHNEASAAQPLTVSFSLDDDRVLARNALQPRRSALPSSGLGLANLDERCRLLAGRALERRSEAGVFEVAIPLLARP
;
A
#
# COMPACT_ATOMS: atom_id res chain seq x y z
N MET A 1 38.66 -2.66 -17.61
CA MET A 1 37.85 -1.47 -17.29
C MET A 1 36.49 -1.98 -16.83
N SER A 2 36.30 -1.97 -15.52
CA SER A 2 35.11 -2.50 -14.83
C SER A 2 34.00 -1.46 -14.84
N THR A 3 32.81 -1.86 -15.31
CA THR A 3 31.59 -1.05 -15.26
C THR A 3 31.08 -0.92 -13.83
N PRO A 4 30.66 0.25 -13.36
CA PRO A 4 30.09 0.40 -12.02
C PRO A 4 28.67 -0.18 -11.96
N LYS A 5 28.45 -1.08 -11.00
CA LYS A 5 27.12 -1.54 -10.56
C LYS A 5 26.32 -0.34 -10.07
N ALA A 6 25.21 -0.04 -10.72
CA ALA A 6 24.20 0.90 -10.21
C ALA A 6 23.58 0.30 -8.93
N ASP A 7 23.93 0.88 -7.80
CA ASP A 7 23.32 0.60 -6.50
C ASP A 7 21.84 1.07 -6.54
N LYS A 8 20.92 0.11 -6.52
CA LYS A 8 19.50 0.41 -6.29
C LYS A 8 19.37 0.86 -4.82
N PRO A 9 18.77 2.03 -4.54
CA PRO A 9 18.52 2.42 -3.16
C PRO A 9 17.62 1.37 -2.49
N PRO A 10 17.90 1.00 -1.22
CA PRO A 10 17.10 0.02 -0.50
C PRO A 10 15.66 0.52 -0.40
N LEU A 11 14.72 -0.31 -0.80
CA LEU A 11 13.29 -0.12 -0.54
C LEU A 11 13.13 0.11 0.96
N LYS A 12 12.85 1.37 1.35
CA LYS A 12 12.52 1.70 2.73
C LYS A 12 11.31 0.86 3.12
N SER A 13 11.54 -0.07 4.05
CA SER A 13 10.51 -0.87 4.69
C SER A 13 9.37 0.05 5.17
N PRO A 14 8.10 -0.18 4.78
CA PRO A 14 6.99 0.68 5.18
C PRO A 14 6.50 0.45 6.61
N LEU A 15 7.25 -0.29 7.43
CA LEU A 15 6.91 -0.68 8.80
C LEU A 15 7.83 -0.03 9.83
N ASN A 16 8.01 1.29 9.75
CA ASN A 16 8.37 1.99 10.97
C ASN A 16 7.11 2.07 11.84
N PRO A 17 7.16 1.58 13.09
CA PRO A 17 6.06 1.79 14.04
C PRO A 17 5.76 3.30 14.08
N PRO A 18 4.49 3.70 14.21
CA PRO A 18 4.13 5.11 14.22
C PRO A 18 4.99 5.79 15.28
N THR A 19 5.80 6.76 14.87
CA THR A 19 6.53 7.64 15.77
C THR A 19 5.50 8.13 16.77
N GLN A 20 5.61 7.68 18.02
CA GLN A 20 4.72 8.07 19.10
C GLN A 20 4.62 9.60 19.02
N ALA A 21 3.44 10.11 18.71
CA ALA A 21 3.21 11.54 18.62
C ALA A 21 3.57 12.14 19.97
N ARG A 22 4.75 12.70 20.09
CA ARG A 22 5.17 13.40 21.30
C ARG A 22 4.23 14.59 21.43
N LEU A 23 3.32 14.48 22.39
CA LEU A 23 2.52 15.63 22.82
C LEU A 23 3.49 16.65 23.41
N ASP A 24 3.57 17.83 22.80
CA ASP A 24 4.20 18.98 23.47
C ASP A 24 3.17 19.55 24.45
N ASP A 25 3.18 18.98 25.65
CA ASP A 25 2.25 19.30 26.73
C ASP A 25 2.93 20.12 27.84
N ARG A 26 4.13 20.65 27.58
CA ARG A 26 4.91 21.38 28.59
C ARG A 26 4.16 22.57 29.16
N LEU A 27 3.52 23.37 28.30
CA LEU A 27 2.71 24.50 28.76
C LEU A 27 1.51 24.05 29.62
N MET A 28 0.83 22.98 29.23
CA MET A 28 -0.27 22.42 29.98
C MET A 28 0.16 21.85 31.32
N MET A 29 1.31 21.18 31.37
CA MET A 29 1.91 20.67 32.59
C MET A 29 2.32 21.81 33.54
N CYS A 30 3.00 22.85 33.03
CA CYS A 30 3.40 24.00 33.85
C CYS A 30 2.18 24.78 34.36
N GLY A 31 1.27 25.15 33.49
CA GLY A 31 0.06 25.91 33.84
C GLY A 31 -0.86 25.13 34.76
N GLY A 32 -1.09 23.85 34.48
CA GLY A 32 -1.94 22.99 35.32
C GLY A 32 -1.34 22.70 36.68
N SER A 33 -0.03 22.43 36.79
CA SER A 33 0.63 22.23 38.07
C SER A 33 0.60 23.50 38.93
N LEU A 34 0.76 24.66 38.31
CA LEU A 34 0.62 25.95 39.04
C LEU A 34 -0.83 26.16 39.51
N ALA A 35 -1.80 25.97 38.63
CA ALA A 35 -3.23 26.12 38.94
C ALA A 35 -3.67 25.18 40.06
N PHE A 36 -3.39 23.89 39.97
CA PHE A 36 -3.71 22.92 41.02
C PHE A 36 -2.90 23.18 42.32
N GLY A 37 -1.62 23.57 42.16
CA GLY A 37 -0.76 23.92 43.31
C GLY A 37 -1.27 25.09 44.14
N LEU A 38 -1.97 26.04 43.53
CA LEU A 38 -2.61 27.16 44.20
C LEU A 38 -4.03 26.82 44.64
N ALA A 39 -4.84 26.23 43.79
CA ALA A 39 -6.26 26.02 44.04
C ALA A 39 -6.53 24.97 45.11
N ILE A 40 -5.83 23.84 45.12
CA ILE A 40 -6.14 22.73 46.04
C ILE A 40 -5.90 23.10 47.51
N PRO A 41 -4.76 23.68 47.92
CA PRO A 41 -4.55 24.10 49.32
C PRO A 41 -5.55 25.16 49.77
N TRP A 42 -5.92 26.06 48.85
CA TRP A 42 -6.88 27.12 49.14
C TRP A 42 -8.27 26.57 49.33
N LEU A 43 -8.77 25.73 48.44
CA LEU A 43 -10.11 25.10 48.49
C LEU A 43 -10.26 24.13 49.66
N THR A 44 -9.19 23.42 50.01
CA THR A 44 -9.22 22.43 51.10
C THR A 44 -8.96 23.03 52.51
N GLY A 45 -8.62 24.33 52.57
CA GLY A 45 -8.26 24.97 53.81
C GLY A 45 -7.01 24.39 54.48
N LEU A 46 -6.11 23.76 53.71
CA LEU A 46 -4.93 23.05 54.24
C LEU A 46 -4.05 23.89 55.16
N PHE A 47 -3.91 25.18 54.86
CA PHE A 47 -3.07 26.06 55.66
C PHE A 47 -3.77 26.67 56.89
N GLY A 48 -5.07 26.45 57.01
CA GLY A 48 -5.88 26.90 58.17
C GLY A 48 -5.74 28.41 58.41
N PRO A 49 -5.45 28.84 59.64
CA PRO A 49 -5.39 30.27 60.00
C PRO A 49 -4.11 30.99 59.55
N LEU A 50 -3.20 30.32 58.86
CA LEU A 50 -2.00 30.97 58.31
C LEU A 50 -2.42 31.96 57.24
N GLY A 51 -2.02 33.24 57.40
CA GLY A 51 -2.29 34.29 56.43
C GLY A 51 -1.02 34.71 55.66
N PRO A 52 -1.18 35.61 54.66
CA PRO A 52 -0.10 36.07 53.78
C PRO A 52 1.06 36.76 54.55
N ASN A 53 0.85 37.16 55.80
CA ASN A 53 1.92 37.77 56.63
C ASN A 53 2.84 36.72 57.30
N ASP A 54 2.51 35.45 57.21
CA ASP A 54 3.31 34.36 57.75
C ASP A 54 4.17 33.72 56.65
N ALA A 55 5.47 33.68 56.82
CA ALA A 55 6.39 33.05 55.85
C ALA A 55 6.04 31.58 55.60
N ARG A 56 5.49 30.86 56.56
CA ARG A 56 5.03 29.46 56.43
C ARG A 56 3.94 29.31 55.42
N PHE A 57 3.03 30.31 55.26
CA PHE A 57 2.01 30.33 54.23
C PHE A 57 2.59 30.18 52.82
N TRP A 58 3.59 31.02 52.50
CA TRP A 58 4.24 31.01 51.20
C TRP A 58 5.12 29.77 50.96
N ILE A 59 5.78 29.27 51.99
CA ILE A 59 6.55 28.02 51.94
C ILE A 59 5.58 26.84 51.64
N GLY A 60 4.41 26.86 52.28
CA GLY A 60 3.37 25.83 52.04
C GLY A 60 2.89 25.82 50.59
N PHE A 61 2.58 26.99 50.01
CA PHE A 61 2.17 27.09 48.62
C PHE A 61 3.28 26.66 47.65
N ALA A 62 4.51 27.11 47.88
CA ALA A 62 5.67 26.70 47.04
C ALA A 62 5.87 25.17 47.12
N GLY A 63 5.81 24.60 48.32
CA GLY A 63 5.89 23.14 48.49
C GLY A 63 4.76 22.37 47.79
N PHE A 64 3.52 22.92 47.86
CA PHE A 64 2.39 22.27 47.21
C PHE A 64 2.44 22.39 45.67
N ILE A 65 2.91 23.51 45.12
CA ILE A 65 3.19 23.66 43.68
C ILE A 65 4.24 22.64 43.24
N ALA A 66 5.34 22.49 44.01
CA ALA A 66 6.35 21.47 43.69
C ALA A 66 5.78 20.05 43.78
N LEU A 67 4.91 19.76 44.74
CA LEU A 67 4.17 18.50 44.83
C LEU A 67 3.30 18.28 43.59
N ALA A 68 2.55 19.30 43.16
CA ALA A 68 1.71 19.20 41.96
C ALA A 68 2.54 18.87 40.70
N PHE A 69 3.70 19.49 40.54
CA PHE A 69 4.64 19.14 39.48
C PHE A 69 5.13 17.69 39.59
N ALA A 70 5.51 17.23 40.76
CA ALA A 70 5.95 15.86 41.00
C ALA A 70 4.84 14.85 40.69
N ILE A 71 3.62 15.12 41.16
CA ILE A 71 2.45 14.28 40.87
C ILE A 71 2.17 14.23 39.39
N TRP A 72 2.12 15.37 38.69
CA TRP A 72 1.86 15.43 37.24
C TRP A 72 2.94 14.70 36.44
N GLY A 73 4.20 15.04 36.70
CA GLY A 73 5.33 14.44 35.97
C GLY A 73 5.44 12.92 36.15
N GLY A 74 5.24 12.44 37.40
CA GLY A 74 5.28 11.01 37.70
C GLY A 74 4.12 10.23 37.08
N ASN A 75 2.88 10.73 37.19
CA ASN A 75 1.72 10.07 36.57
C ASN A 75 1.82 10.10 35.02
N ARG A 76 2.33 11.22 34.47
CA ARG A 76 2.63 11.30 33.03
C ARG A 76 3.64 10.24 32.58
N TRP A 77 4.74 10.07 33.32
CA TRP A 77 5.74 9.05 33.04
C TRP A 77 5.15 7.63 33.13
N LEU A 78 4.35 7.35 34.16
CA LEU A 78 3.65 6.08 34.34
C LEU A 78 2.69 5.79 33.17
N LEU A 79 1.94 6.80 32.74
CA LEU A 79 1.04 6.71 31.59
C LEU A 79 1.78 6.32 30.31
N PHE A 80 2.87 7.02 29.98
CA PHE A 80 3.66 6.71 28.77
C PHE A 80 4.26 5.31 28.84
N LYS A 81 4.80 4.90 30.00
CA LYS A 81 5.37 3.56 30.18
C LYS A 81 4.31 2.45 30.04
N GLN A 82 3.11 2.67 30.52
CA GLN A 82 2.01 1.71 30.35
C GLN A 82 1.58 1.60 28.88
N ARG A 83 1.60 2.70 28.11
CA ARG A 83 1.27 2.69 26.68
C ARG A 83 2.23 1.86 25.85
N GLU A 84 3.49 1.75 26.23
CA GLU A 84 4.46 0.90 25.54
C GLU A 84 4.15 -0.60 25.67
N HIS A 85 3.49 -1.01 26.76
CA HIS A 85 3.28 -2.42 27.09
C HIS A 85 1.83 -2.90 26.97
N LEU A 86 0.85 -2.00 26.96
CA LEU A 86 -0.56 -2.33 27.02
C LEU A 86 -1.37 -1.61 25.95
N ASN A 87 -2.01 -2.40 25.08
CA ASN A 87 -2.90 -1.89 24.05
C ASN A 87 -4.35 -1.81 24.59
N TRP A 88 -5.02 -0.68 24.37
CA TRP A 88 -6.43 -0.47 24.72
C TRP A 88 -7.36 -1.49 24.05
N PHE A 89 -7.12 -1.79 22.79
CA PHE A 89 -8.01 -2.63 21.99
C PHE A 89 -7.94 -4.11 22.38
N ALA A 90 -6.77 -4.57 22.88
CA ALA A 90 -6.61 -5.97 23.27
C ALA A 90 -7.21 -6.28 24.66
N HIS A 91 -7.00 -5.38 25.65
CA HIS A 91 -7.40 -5.61 27.03
C HIS A 91 -7.83 -4.31 27.75
N PRO A 92 -9.01 -3.75 27.41
CA PRO A 92 -9.43 -2.42 27.90
C PRO A 92 -9.59 -2.37 29.42
N LEU A 93 -10.26 -3.36 30.02
CA LEU A 93 -10.47 -3.40 31.47
C LEU A 93 -9.17 -3.55 32.27
N ARG A 94 -8.25 -4.39 31.78
CA ARG A 94 -6.94 -4.59 32.41
C ARG A 94 -6.12 -3.29 32.38
N LYS A 95 -6.15 -2.59 31.26
CA LYS A 95 -5.44 -1.32 31.12
C LYS A 95 -6.05 -0.25 32.05
N LEU A 96 -7.37 -0.14 32.08
CA LEU A 96 -8.07 0.81 32.96
C LEU A 96 -7.73 0.56 34.44
N LEU A 97 -7.82 -0.70 34.90
CA LEU A 97 -7.48 -1.07 36.28
C LEU A 97 -6.04 -0.76 36.64
N MET A 98 -5.08 -1.07 35.72
CA MET A 98 -3.68 -0.76 35.94
C MET A 98 -3.42 0.75 35.97
N LEU A 99 -4.10 1.53 35.14
CA LEU A 99 -3.97 2.98 35.10
C LEU A 99 -4.47 3.61 36.40
N VAL A 100 -5.67 3.25 36.81
CA VAL A 100 -6.26 3.73 38.07
C VAL A 100 -5.40 3.33 39.28
N SER A 101 -5.00 2.05 39.35
CA SER A 101 -4.16 1.55 40.44
C SER A 101 -2.82 2.26 40.52
N ALA A 102 -2.13 2.46 39.37
CA ALA A 102 -0.87 3.16 39.34
C ALA A 102 -0.99 4.62 39.77
N ASN A 103 -2.03 5.33 39.32
CA ASN A 103 -2.30 6.70 39.70
C ASN A 103 -2.55 6.84 41.22
N VAL A 104 -3.38 5.95 41.78
CA VAL A 104 -3.68 5.97 43.22
C VAL A 104 -2.45 5.62 44.06
N LEU A 105 -1.75 4.52 43.71
CA LEU A 105 -0.58 4.04 44.44
C LEU A 105 0.63 5.00 44.38
N TYR A 106 0.71 5.82 43.37
CA TYR A 106 1.74 6.85 43.25
C TYR A 106 1.31 8.16 43.97
N THR A 107 0.10 8.65 43.67
CA THR A 107 -0.36 9.97 44.13
C THR A 107 -0.66 10.01 45.63
N ALA A 108 -1.36 9.01 46.17
CA ALA A 108 -1.81 9.04 47.57
C ALA A 108 -0.61 8.99 48.54
N PRO A 109 0.36 8.08 48.45
CA PRO A 109 1.51 8.05 49.36
C PRO A 109 2.38 9.31 49.26
N LEU A 110 2.60 9.81 48.02
CA LEU A 110 3.39 11.02 47.78
C LEU A 110 2.71 12.25 48.45
N THR A 111 1.39 12.39 48.29
CA THR A 111 0.59 13.45 48.92
C THR A 111 0.64 13.34 50.44
N LEU A 112 0.42 12.12 50.97
CA LEU A 112 0.48 11.87 52.41
C LEU A 112 1.83 12.28 53.02
N ALA A 113 2.94 11.86 52.40
CA ALA A 113 4.28 12.17 52.85
C ALA A 113 4.56 13.69 52.82
N ALA A 114 4.18 14.36 51.73
CA ALA A 114 4.40 15.80 51.56
C ALA A 114 3.62 16.62 52.58
N ILE A 115 2.34 16.27 52.82
CA ILE A 115 1.49 17.00 53.77
C ILE A 115 1.89 16.70 55.21
N TRP A 116 2.27 15.47 55.52
CA TRP A 116 2.81 15.13 56.83
C TRP A 116 4.08 15.94 57.14
N ALA A 117 5.02 15.99 56.17
CA ALA A 117 6.22 16.83 56.27
C ALA A 117 5.88 18.31 56.45
N TRP A 118 4.87 18.82 55.73
CA TRP A 118 4.41 20.20 55.90
C TRP A 118 3.91 20.50 57.33
N PHE A 119 3.05 19.66 57.91
CA PHE A 119 2.55 19.86 59.29
C PHE A 119 3.70 19.86 60.30
N HIS A 120 4.71 19.01 60.07
CA HIS A 120 5.90 18.95 60.91
C HIS A 120 6.72 20.24 60.83
N VAL A 121 7.01 20.73 59.61
CA VAL A 121 7.72 21.98 59.37
C VAL A 121 6.95 23.21 59.92
N ALA A 122 5.64 23.20 59.78
CA ALA A 122 4.77 24.26 60.26
C ALA A 122 4.63 24.25 61.79
N GLY A 123 5.13 23.22 62.52
CA GLY A 123 5.00 23.07 63.95
C GLY A 123 3.55 22.91 64.42
N ARG A 124 2.69 22.29 63.60
CA ARG A 124 1.25 22.13 63.86
C ARG A 124 0.88 20.67 63.99
N PRO A 125 -0.18 20.38 64.82
CA PRO A 125 -0.74 19.03 64.83
C PRO A 125 -1.33 18.67 63.47
N VAL A 126 -1.22 17.40 63.08
CA VAL A 126 -1.78 16.90 61.82
C VAL A 126 -3.31 16.95 61.87
N ASP A 127 -3.90 17.73 60.98
CA ASP A 127 -5.35 17.71 60.77
C ASP A 127 -5.69 16.55 59.80
N VAL A 128 -6.25 15.49 60.39
CA VAL A 128 -6.60 14.27 59.64
C VAL A 128 -7.70 14.52 58.62
N ASN A 129 -8.61 15.47 58.86
CA ASN A 129 -9.68 15.77 57.90
C ASN A 129 -9.15 16.54 56.72
N ALA A 130 -8.31 17.55 56.92
CA ALA A 130 -7.63 18.26 55.84
C ALA A 130 -6.75 17.30 55.04
N LEU A 131 -6.02 16.40 55.69
CA LEU A 131 -5.20 15.38 55.07
C LEU A 131 -6.00 14.47 54.13
N LYS A 132 -7.11 13.89 54.61
CA LYS A 132 -8.02 13.05 53.82
C LYS A 132 -8.59 13.80 52.62
N LEU A 133 -9.01 15.04 52.83
CA LEU A 133 -9.61 15.87 51.78
C LEU A 133 -8.63 16.18 50.69
N VAL A 134 -7.40 16.57 51.03
CA VAL A 134 -6.34 16.89 50.06
C VAL A 134 -5.92 15.65 49.26
N VAL A 135 -5.75 14.49 49.94
CA VAL A 135 -5.41 13.24 49.27
C VAL A 135 -6.50 12.84 48.26
N ALA A 136 -7.78 12.89 48.69
CA ALA A 136 -8.90 12.56 47.84
C ALA A 136 -8.97 13.52 46.62
N THR A 137 -8.82 14.82 46.87
CA THR A 137 -8.83 15.84 45.79
C THR A 137 -7.70 15.62 44.80
N ASN A 138 -6.47 15.40 45.26
CA ASN A 138 -5.32 15.12 44.39
C ASN A 138 -5.55 13.85 43.54
N VAL A 139 -6.05 12.76 44.12
CA VAL A 139 -6.34 11.52 43.40
C VAL A 139 -7.41 11.75 42.34
N ILE A 140 -8.51 12.44 42.67
CA ILE A 140 -9.59 12.75 41.73
C ILE A 140 -9.05 13.61 40.56
N CYS A 141 -8.28 14.66 40.87
CA CYS A 141 -7.69 15.52 39.84
C CYS A 141 -6.76 14.74 38.93
N VAL A 142 -5.90 13.87 39.47
CA VAL A 142 -4.98 13.03 38.67
C VAL A 142 -5.75 12.06 37.79
N LEU A 143 -6.76 11.38 38.29
CA LEU A 143 -7.60 10.49 37.50
C LEU A 143 -8.26 11.24 36.34
N PHE A 144 -8.80 12.45 36.62
CA PHE A 144 -9.40 13.28 35.57
C PHE A 144 -8.35 13.68 34.47
N VAL A 145 -7.22 14.23 34.93
CA VAL A 145 -6.15 14.65 33.98
C VAL A 145 -5.63 13.48 33.16
N THR A 146 -5.37 12.34 33.81
CA THR A 146 -4.87 11.14 33.14
C THR A 146 -5.88 10.60 32.12
N HIS A 147 -7.17 10.62 32.48
CA HIS A 147 -8.24 10.20 31.58
C HIS A 147 -8.35 11.15 30.36
N ALA A 148 -8.22 12.47 30.59
CA ALA A 148 -8.19 13.45 29.49
C ALA A 148 -7.00 13.19 28.53
N TYR A 149 -5.81 12.90 29.05
CA TYR A 149 -4.66 12.51 28.24
C TYR A 149 -4.92 11.26 27.41
N GLU A 150 -5.46 10.20 28.04
CA GLU A 150 -5.78 8.96 27.31
C GLU A 150 -6.80 9.20 26.19
N THR A 151 -7.82 10.00 26.46
CA THR A 151 -8.84 10.36 25.46
C THR A 151 -8.22 11.12 24.27
N LEU A 152 -7.38 12.12 24.54
CA LEU A 152 -6.68 12.88 23.50
C LEU A 152 -5.76 11.98 22.65
N PHE A 153 -5.08 11.03 23.27
CA PHE A 153 -4.25 10.06 22.56
C PHE A 153 -5.08 9.13 21.67
N LEU A 154 -6.20 8.62 22.19
CA LEU A 154 -7.10 7.75 21.42
C LEU A 154 -7.70 8.47 20.20
N ILE A 155 -8.07 9.74 20.36
CA ILE A 155 -8.58 10.56 19.25
C ILE A 155 -7.50 10.71 18.17
N ARG A 156 -6.28 11.09 18.55
CA ARG A 156 -5.17 11.25 17.58
C ARG A 156 -4.76 9.95 16.90
N GLU A 157 -4.76 8.85 17.63
CA GLU A 157 -4.47 7.53 17.07
C GLU A 157 -5.51 7.15 16.02
N ARG A 158 -6.81 7.33 16.33
CA ARG A 158 -7.89 7.11 15.36
C ARG A 158 -7.80 8.00 14.13
N GLU A 159 -7.49 9.28 14.31
CA GLU A 159 -7.32 10.22 13.19
C GLU A 159 -6.18 9.77 12.26
N SER A 160 -5.04 9.36 12.84
CA SER A 160 -3.91 8.86 12.05
C SER A 160 -4.24 7.56 11.29
N ASP A 161 -5.00 6.65 11.91
CA ASP A 161 -5.43 5.40 11.29
C ASP A 161 -6.44 5.64 10.16
N MET A 162 -7.39 6.56 10.35
CA MET A 162 -8.33 6.95 9.29
C MET A 162 -7.61 7.53 8.06
N LEU A 163 -6.66 8.44 8.28
CA LEU A 163 -5.83 8.99 7.19
C LEU A 163 -4.99 7.92 6.50
N ARG A 164 -4.53 6.91 7.23
CA ARG A 164 -3.79 5.78 6.64
C ARG A 164 -4.68 4.90 5.76
N VAL A 165 -5.89 4.58 6.23
CA VAL A 165 -6.87 3.81 5.45
C VAL A 165 -7.23 4.56 4.19
N GLU A 166 -7.55 5.85 4.26
CA GLU A 166 -7.87 6.67 3.10
C GLU A 166 -6.75 6.69 2.05
N ARG A 167 -5.48 6.81 2.49
CA ARG A 167 -4.32 6.75 1.58
C ARG A 167 -4.18 5.40 0.90
N LEU A 168 -4.43 4.30 1.62
CA LEU A 168 -4.37 2.95 1.05
C LEU A 168 -5.49 2.73 0.02
N GLU A 169 -6.70 3.20 0.30
CA GLU A 169 -7.83 3.12 -0.64
C GLU A 169 -7.56 3.94 -1.91
N ARG A 170 -7.03 5.16 -1.78
CA ARG A 170 -6.63 5.98 -2.94
C ARG A 170 -5.55 5.31 -3.76
N ALA A 171 -4.49 4.80 -3.12
CA ALA A 171 -3.41 4.10 -3.81
C ALA A 171 -3.91 2.84 -4.53
N ARG A 172 -4.84 2.10 -3.92
CA ARG A 172 -5.51 0.95 -4.55
C ARG A 172 -6.29 1.37 -5.79
N THR A 173 -7.13 2.39 -5.66
CA THR A 173 -7.95 2.92 -6.78
C THR A 173 -7.08 3.43 -7.91
N GLU A 174 -5.99 4.14 -7.60
CA GLU A 174 -5.01 4.61 -8.61
C GLU A 174 -4.31 3.44 -9.30
N ALA A 175 -3.94 2.40 -8.55
CA ALA A 175 -3.35 1.19 -9.12
C ALA A 175 -4.35 0.44 -10.02
N GLU A 176 -5.61 0.30 -9.60
CA GLU A 176 -6.69 -0.30 -10.40
C GLU A 176 -6.95 0.51 -11.68
N LEU A 177 -7.00 1.85 -11.59
CA LEU A 177 -7.12 2.73 -12.75
C LEU A 177 -5.88 2.66 -13.67
N GLY A 178 -4.68 2.58 -13.08
CA GLY A 178 -3.44 2.40 -13.85
C GLY A 178 -3.43 1.09 -14.61
N ALA A 179 -3.82 -0.01 -13.95
CA ALA A 179 -3.97 -1.31 -14.58
C ALA A 179 -5.05 -1.27 -15.68
N LEU A 180 -6.15 -0.55 -15.44
CA LEU A 180 -7.22 -0.35 -16.43
C LEU A 180 -6.72 0.38 -17.68
N LYS A 181 -5.99 1.47 -17.51
CA LYS A 181 -5.42 2.26 -18.60
C LYS A 181 -4.34 1.50 -19.37
N ALA A 182 -3.53 0.68 -18.71
CA ALA A 182 -2.48 -0.10 -19.35
C ALA A 182 -3.00 -1.26 -20.22
N GLN A 183 -4.27 -1.63 -20.09
CA GLN A 183 -4.87 -2.74 -20.83
C GLN A 183 -5.30 -2.39 -22.26
N VAL A 184 -5.49 -1.12 -22.56
CA VAL A 184 -5.62 -0.63 -23.94
C VAL A 184 -4.24 -0.13 -24.31
N ASP A 185 -3.50 -0.82 -25.21
CA ASP A 185 -2.25 -0.28 -25.71
C ASP A 185 -2.55 1.03 -26.47
N PRO A 186 -2.21 2.21 -25.89
CA PRO A 186 -2.55 3.49 -26.52
C PRO A 186 -1.85 3.64 -27.87
N HIS A 187 -0.66 3.06 -27.99
CA HIS A 187 0.11 3.12 -29.23
C HIS A 187 -0.54 2.28 -30.34
N PHE A 188 -1.07 1.10 -30.01
CA PHE A 188 -1.84 0.30 -30.95
C PHE A 188 -3.12 1.02 -31.40
N LEU A 189 -3.84 1.66 -30.46
CA LEU A 189 -5.05 2.43 -30.75
C LEU A 189 -4.76 3.61 -31.68
N PHE A 190 -3.76 4.44 -31.35
CA PHE A 190 -3.39 5.59 -32.20
C PHE A 190 -2.94 5.15 -33.59
N ASN A 191 -2.14 4.09 -33.69
CA ASN A 191 -1.70 3.56 -34.98
C ASN A 191 -2.89 3.01 -35.79
N SER A 192 -3.84 2.36 -35.14
CA SER A 192 -5.05 1.84 -35.79
C SER A 192 -5.93 2.97 -36.32
N LEU A 193 -6.14 4.04 -35.52
CA LEU A 193 -6.91 5.20 -35.95
C LEU A 193 -6.24 5.96 -37.12
N ASN A 194 -4.91 6.08 -37.11
CA ASN A 194 -4.16 6.68 -38.23
C ASN A 194 -4.29 5.84 -39.52
N THR A 195 -4.20 4.51 -39.40
CA THR A 195 -4.39 3.61 -40.54
C THR A 195 -5.84 3.70 -41.05
N LEU A 196 -6.83 3.74 -40.17
CA LEU A 196 -8.24 3.90 -40.55
C LEU A 196 -8.46 5.22 -41.28
N GLY A 197 -7.91 6.34 -40.78
CA GLY A 197 -7.99 7.65 -41.45
C GLY A 197 -7.44 7.59 -42.87
N HIS A 198 -6.27 6.98 -43.07
CA HIS A 198 -5.69 6.79 -44.38
C HIS A 198 -6.55 5.93 -45.33
N LEU A 199 -7.14 4.82 -44.80
CA LEU A 199 -8.02 3.95 -45.57
C LEU A 199 -9.33 4.66 -45.94
N ILE A 200 -9.90 5.50 -45.10
CA ILE A 200 -11.12 6.26 -45.39
C ILE A 200 -10.92 7.15 -46.63
N GLU A 201 -9.74 7.75 -46.77
CA GLU A 201 -9.42 8.62 -47.90
C GLU A 201 -9.13 7.85 -49.18
N ASN A 202 -8.51 6.66 -49.11
CA ASN A 202 -7.95 5.96 -50.26
C ASN A 202 -8.70 4.67 -50.64
N ASP A 203 -9.29 3.97 -49.70
CA ASP A 203 -10.05 2.72 -49.90
C ASP A 203 -11.15 2.57 -48.83
N PRO A 204 -12.33 3.17 -49.08
CA PRO A 204 -13.45 3.13 -48.10
C PRO A 204 -13.96 1.72 -47.80
N THR A 205 -13.78 0.77 -48.73
CA THR A 205 -14.19 -0.62 -48.53
C THR A 205 -13.32 -1.30 -47.47
N SER A 206 -11.98 -1.17 -47.65
CA SER A 206 -11.02 -1.66 -46.67
C SER A 206 -11.10 -0.91 -45.35
N ALA A 207 -11.49 0.38 -45.35
CA ALA A 207 -11.74 1.15 -44.11
C ALA A 207 -12.84 0.55 -43.25
N ARG A 208 -13.94 0.15 -43.89
CA ARG A 208 -15.06 -0.51 -43.17
C ARG A 208 -14.64 -1.86 -42.57
N GLU A 209 -13.98 -2.69 -43.39
CA GLU A 209 -13.46 -3.97 -42.95
C GLU A 209 -12.47 -3.82 -41.77
N PHE A 210 -11.58 -2.81 -41.86
CA PHE A 210 -10.62 -2.49 -40.80
C PHE A 210 -11.34 -2.10 -39.49
N SER A 211 -12.38 -1.23 -39.59
CA SER A 211 -13.16 -0.80 -38.44
C SER A 211 -13.89 -1.96 -37.77
N ASP A 212 -14.53 -2.83 -38.54
CA ASP A 212 -15.24 -3.99 -38.04
C ASP A 212 -14.29 -4.98 -37.35
N THR A 213 -13.13 -5.25 -37.98
CA THR A 213 -12.08 -6.11 -37.41
C THR A 213 -11.48 -5.52 -36.13
N LEU A 214 -11.27 -4.20 -36.09
CA LEU A 214 -10.77 -3.51 -34.91
C LEU A 214 -11.78 -3.62 -33.72
N ALA A 215 -13.09 -3.52 -34.03
CA ALA A 215 -14.12 -3.68 -33.00
C ALA A 215 -14.12 -5.10 -32.41
N GLU A 216 -13.96 -6.16 -33.26
CA GLU A 216 -13.86 -7.55 -32.78
C GLU A 216 -12.61 -7.75 -31.90
N ILE A 217 -11.47 -7.17 -32.26
CA ILE A 217 -10.25 -7.22 -31.45
C ILE A 217 -10.48 -6.60 -30.07
N TYR A 218 -11.05 -5.39 -30.01
CA TYR A 218 -11.30 -4.75 -28.72
C TYR A 218 -12.35 -5.48 -27.89
N ARG A 219 -13.39 -6.07 -28.52
CA ARG A 219 -14.37 -6.88 -27.82
C ARG A 219 -13.70 -8.08 -27.14
N TYR A 220 -12.87 -8.83 -27.88
CA TYR A 220 -12.15 -9.95 -27.32
C TYR A 220 -11.22 -9.53 -26.16
N VAL A 221 -10.43 -8.45 -26.35
CA VAL A 221 -9.53 -7.91 -25.30
C VAL A 221 -10.31 -7.55 -24.04
N LEU A 222 -11.52 -6.99 -24.14
CA LEU A 222 -12.37 -6.65 -23.00
C LEU A 222 -12.99 -7.89 -22.35
N ASP A 223 -13.50 -8.84 -23.13
CA ASP A 223 -14.17 -10.05 -22.64
C ASP A 223 -13.21 -11.06 -22.02
N SER A 224 -12.01 -11.20 -22.59
CA SER A 224 -10.97 -12.12 -22.07
C SER A 224 -10.30 -11.64 -20.78
N ARG A 225 -10.55 -10.40 -20.40
CA ARG A 225 -9.89 -9.68 -19.29
C ARG A 225 -10.05 -10.32 -17.92
N GLN A 226 -11.23 -10.90 -17.65
CA GLN A 226 -11.55 -11.51 -16.35
C GLN A 226 -11.30 -13.03 -16.34
N ARG A 227 -10.74 -13.55 -17.42
CA ARG A 227 -10.46 -14.98 -17.57
C ARG A 227 -8.95 -15.22 -17.46
N ASP A 228 -8.56 -16.12 -16.59
CA ASP A 228 -7.17 -16.53 -16.46
C ASP A 228 -6.72 -17.38 -17.64
N LEU A 229 -7.64 -18.21 -18.15
CA LEU A 229 -7.47 -19.11 -19.28
C LEU A 229 -8.64 -18.99 -20.25
N VAL A 230 -8.36 -19.13 -21.54
CA VAL A 230 -9.35 -19.17 -22.63
C VAL A 230 -9.13 -20.41 -23.48
N PRO A 231 -10.18 -20.90 -24.19
CA PRO A 231 -10.05 -21.96 -25.17
C PRO A 231 -9.09 -21.55 -26.29
N LEU A 232 -8.24 -22.49 -26.74
CA LEU A 232 -7.26 -22.25 -27.80
C LEU A 232 -7.94 -21.84 -29.12
N ASP A 233 -9.13 -22.35 -29.42
CA ASP A 233 -9.89 -21.97 -30.62
C ASP A 233 -10.34 -20.50 -30.58
N GLU A 234 -10.70 -19.96 -29.41
CA GLU A 234 -10.98 -18.52 -29.22
C GLU A 234 -9.73 -17.67 -29.49
N GLU A 235 -8.57 -18.07 -28.95
CA GLU A 235 -7.28 -17.38 -29.20
C GLU A 235 -6.88 -17.43 -30.69
N LEU A 236 -7.08 -18.54 -31.35
CA LEU A 236 -6.82 -18.67 -32.77
C LEU A 236 -7.76 -17.81 -33.62
N ALA A 237 -9.03 -17.71 -33.26
CA ALA A 237 -9.97 -16.80 -33.93
C ALA A 237 -9.52 -15.35 -33.75
N PHE A 238 -9.17 -14.96 -32.55
CA PHE A 238 -8.63 -13.64 -32.24
C PHE A 238 -7.32 -13.38 -33.00
N LEU A 239 -6.39 -14.34 -33.06
CA LEU A 239 -5.12 -14.21 -33.78
C LEU A 239 -5.36 -13.97 -35.28
N ARG A 240 -6.38 -14.62 -35.88
CA ARG A 240 -6.75 -14.38 -37.31
C ARG A 240 -7.27 -12.96 -37.51
N HIS A 241 -8.12 -12.45 -36.64
CA HIS A 241 -8.61 -11.06 -36.70
C HIS A 241 -7.45 -10.08 -36.54
N TYR A 242 -6.56 -10.33 -35.60
CA TYR A 242 -5.39 -9.49 -35.38
C TYR A 242 -4.42 -9.49 -36.58
N HIS A 243 -4.14 -10.67 -37.14
CA HIS A 243 -3.33 -10.81 -38.32
C HIS A 243 -3.96 -10.12 -39.55
N ARG A 244 -5.29 -10.21 -39.74
CA ARG A 244 -6.02 -9.54 -40.82
C ARG A 244 -5.83 -8.01 -40.73
N LEU A 245 -5.91 -7.46 -39.52
CA LEU A 245 -5.67 -6.04 -39.30
C LEU A 245 -4.23 -5.62 -39.62
N LEU A 246 -3.25 -6.48 -39.30
CA LEU A 246 -1.85 -6.28 -39.66
C LEU A 246 -1.63 -6.38 -41.19
N ALA A 247 -2.32 -7.30 -41.86
CA ALA A 247 -2.22 -7.46 -43.32
C ALA A 247 -2.75 -6.24 -44.09
N LEU A 248 -3.80 -5.57 -43.58
CA LEU A 248 -4.28 -4.29 -44.11
C LEU A 248 -3.26 -3.17 -43.97
N ARG A 249 -2.37 -3.26 -42.97
CA ARG A 249 -1.33 -2.26 -42.69
C ARG A 249 0.00 -2.56 -43.39
N PHE A 250 0.43 -3.83 -43.43
CA PHE A 250 1.74 -4.25 -43.87
C PHE A 250 1.72 -5.02 -45.22
N GLY A 251 0.51 -5.25 -45.77
CA GLY A 251 0.36 -6.03 -47.00
C GLY A 251 0.76 -7.50 -46.82
N ALA A 252 1.27 -8.09 -47.91
CA ALA A 252 1.69 -9.50 -47.95
C ALA A 252 3.06 -9.79 -47.28
N ALA A 253 3.66 -8.79 -46.60
CA ALA A 253 4.98 -8.93 -45.97
C ALA A 253 5.01 -9.85 -44.75
N MET A 254 3.84 -10.29 -44.23
CA MET A 254 3.75 -11.07 -42.99
C MET A 254 2.76 -12.25 -43.15
N PRO A 255 3.15 -13.33 -43.82
CA PRO A 255 2.33 -14.52 -43.88
C PRO A 255 2.17 -15.19 -42.50
N LEU A 256 0.93 -15.58 -42.15
CA LEU A 256 0.61 -16.38 -40.97
C LEU A 256 0.27 -17.82 -41.41
N GLN A 257 0.93 -18.78 -40.78
CA GLN A 257 0.69 -20.20 -41.01
C GLN A 257 0.18 -20.83 -39.72
N LEU A 258 -1.02 -21.48 -39.77
CA LEU A 258 -1.63 -22.16 -38.65
C LEU A 258 -1.79 -23.64 -38.99
N ASP A 259 -1.22 -24.51 -38.17
CA ASP A 259 -1.41 -25.96 -38.31
C ASP A 259 -2.89 -26.33 -38.08
N ALA A 260 -3.40 -27.23 -38.90
CA ALA A 260 -4.76 -27.74 -38.76
C ALA A 260 -5.01 -28.46 -37.44
N ALA A 261 -4.00 -29.08 -36.84
CA ALA A 261 -4.07 -29.74 -35.55
C ALA A 261 -4.48 -28.78 -34.41
N LEU A 262 -4.11 -27.50 -34.49
CA LEU A 262 -4.51 -26.49 -33.52
C LEU A 262 -6.02 -26.24 -33.48
N GLN A 263 -6.73 -26.44 -34.60
CA GLN A 263 -8.16 -26.13 -34.70
C GLN A 263 -9.08 -27.19 -34.07
N THR A 264 -8.57 -28.41 -33.90
CA THR A 264 -9.30 -29.52 -33.30
C THR A 264 -8.96 -29.80 -31.85
N ALA A 265 -7.96 -29.06 -31.33
CA ALA A 265 -7.39 -29.27 -30.00
C ALA A 265 -8.27 -28.65 -28.92
N GLN A 266 -8.64 -29.47 -27.91
CA GLN A 266 -9.38 -29.00 -26.73
C GLN A 266 -8.40 -28.56 -25.61
N TRP A 267 -7.72 -27.45 -25.83
CA TRP A 267 -6.74 -26.91 -24.94
C TRP A 267 -7.15 -25.53 -24.42
N LEU A 268 -6.60 -25.16 -23.26
CA LEU A 268 -6.67 -23.83 -22.66
C LEU A 268 -5.31 -23.16 -22.69
N VAL A 269 -5.32 -21.84 -22.89
CA VAL A 269 -4.12 -21.00 -22.95
C VAL A 269 -4.39 -19.65 -22.26
N PRO A 270 -3.39 -18.96 -21.71
CA PRO A 270 -3.59 -17.59 -21.24
C PRO A 270 -4.07 -16.67 -22.38
N PRO A 271 -5.07 -15.78 -22.15
CA PRO A 271 -5.54 -14.86 -23.18
C PRO A 271 -4.43 -13.93 -23.68
N LEU A 272 -4.47 -13.59 -24.98
CA LEU A 272 -3.51 -12.76 -25.69
C LEU A 272 -2.11 -13.40 -25.81
N ALA A 273 -1.97 -14.69 -25.53
CA ALA A 273 -0.68 -15.37 -25.59
C ALA A 273 -0.15 -15.47 -27.03
N LEU A 274 -1.00 -15.87 -27.99
CA LEU A 274 -0.61 -16.01 -29.39
C LEU A 274 -0.33 -14.65 -30.03
N GLN A 275 -1.09 -13.61 -29.69
CA GLN A 275 -0.83 -12.23 -30.10
C GLN A 275 0.56 -11.79 -29.62
N THR A 276 0.88 -12.02 -28.34
CA THR A 276 2.17 -11.64 -27.75
C THR A 276 3.33 -12.24 -28.53
N LEU A 277 3.21 -13.48 -29.00
CA LEU A 277 4.24 -14.13 -29.83
C LEU A 277 4.32 -13.52 -31.23
N LEU A 278 3.18 -13.25 -31.87
CA LEU A 278 3.14 -12.59 -33.17
C LEU A 278 3.73 -11.18 -33.10
N GLU A 279 3.36 -10.40 -32.09
CA GLU A 279 3.94 -9.08 -31.87
C GLU A 279 5.44 -9.11 -31.61
N ASN A 280 5.91 -10.11 -30.84
CA ASN A 280 7.34 -10.30 -30.61
C ASN A 280 8.08 -10.55 -31.93
N ALA A 281 7.55 -11.40 -32.82
CA ALA A 281 8.13 -11.66 -34.12
C ALA A 281 8.23 -10.37 -34.96
N ILE A 282 7.15 -9.58 -35.01
CA ILE A 282 7.07 -8.31 -35.76
C ILE A 282 8.05 -7.27 -35.21
N LYS A 283 8.13 -7.17 -33.90
CA LYS A 283 8.91 -6.15 -33.20
C LYS A 283 10.42 -6.33 -33.42
N HIS A 284 10.86 -7.58 -33.44
CA HIS A 284 12.28 -7.91 -33.47
C HIS A 284 12.83 -8.18 -34.90
N ASN A 285 11.95 -8.36 -35.90
CA ASN A 285 12.37 -8.68 -37.23
C ASN A 285 11.93 -7.62 -38.26
N GLU A 286 12.66 -7.52 -39.34
CA GLU A 286 12.27 -6.77 -40.55
C GLU A 286 11.32 -7.64 -41.40
N ALA A 287 10.28 -7.01 -41.93
CA ALA A 287 9.35 -7.65 -42.87
C ALA A 287 9.14 -6.74 -44.08
N SER A 288 9.32 -7.26 -45.26
CA SER A 288 9.08 -6.53 -46.50
C SER A 288 8.49 -7.47 -47.58
N ALA A 289 7.96 -6.91 -48.63
CA ALA A 289 7.45 -7.73 -49.75
C ALA A 289 8.56 -8.56 -50.42
N ALA A 290 9.82 -8.07 -50.43
CA ALA A 290 10.97 -8.78 -50.95
C ALA A 290 11.52 -9.87 -50.01
N GLN A 291 11.31 -9.69 -48.69
CA GLN A 291 11.73 -10.63 -47.66
C GLN A 291 10.60 -10.77 -46.63
N PRO A 292 9.59 -11.60 -46.92
CA PRO A 292 8.45 -11.78 -45.99
C PRO A 292 8.86 -12.43 -44.68
N LEU A 293 8.28 -11.98 -43.59
CA LEU A 293 8.41 -12.59 -42.28
C LEU A 293 7.25 -13.57 -42.02
N THR A 294 7.48 -14.84 -42.32
CA THR A 294 6.49 -15.89 -42.03
C THR A 294 6.51 -16.23 -40.53
N VAL A 295 5.35 -16.18 -39.90
CA VAL A 295 5.15 -16.66 -38.53
C VAL A 295 4.24 -17.89 -38.57
N SER A 296 4.73 -19.00 -38.05
CA SER A 296 4.00 -20.27 -38.03
C SER A 296 3.67 -20.68 -36.59
N PHE A 297 2.44 -21.18 -36.42
CA PHE A 297 2.01 -21.80 -35.17
C PHE A 297 1.66 -23.26 -35.41
N SER A 298 2.21 -24.17 -34.64
CA SER A 298 1.95 -25.62 -34.70
C SER A 298 1.70 -26.18 -33.32
N LEU A 299 1.01 -27.32 -33.27
CA LEU A 299 0.81 -28.10 -32.04
C LEU A 299 1.92 -29.15 -31.94
N ASP A 300 2.53 -29.24 -30.76
CA ASP A 300 3.53 -30.26 -30.41
C ASP A 300 3.16 -30.80 -29.02
N ASP A 301 2.56 -31.99 -29.01
CA ASP A 301 1.95 -32.60 -27.81
C ASP A 301 1.01 -31.64 -27.05
N ASP A 302 1.46 -31.17 -25.93
CA ASP A 302 0.73 -30.25 -25.03
C ASP A 302 1.27 -28.81 -25.08
N ARG A 303 1.81 -28.38 -26.23
CA ARG A 303 2.43 -27.06 -26.42
C ARG A 303 2.04 -26.45 -27.77
N VAL A 304 1.87 -25.15 -27.78
CA VAL A 304 1.86 -24.38 -29.04
C VAL A 304 3.28 -23.89 -29.33
N LEU A 305 3.82 -24.25 -30.47
CA LEU A 305 5.09 -23.74 -30.97
C LEU A 305 4.84 -22.58 -31.91
N ALA A 306 5.42 -21.43 -31.63
CA ALA A 306 5.48 -20.28 -32.52
C ALA A 306 6.88 -20.16 -33.08
N ARG A 307 7.01 -20.14 -34.43
CA ARG A 307 8.30 -20.06 -35.12
C ARG A 307 8.32 -18.92 -36.13
N ASN A 308 9.44 -18.24 -36.20
CA ASN A 308 9.73 -17.27 -37.26
C ASN A 308 11.23 -17.28 -37.65
N ALA A 309 11.50 -16.87 -38.87
CA ALA A 309 12.89 -16.63 -39.31
C ALA A 309 13.50 -15.43 -38.54
N LEU A 310 14.77 -15.51 -38.19
CA LEU A 310 15.52 -14.40 -37.62
C LEU A 310 15.92 -13.43 -38.73
N GLN A 311 15.30 -12.28 -38.75
CA GLN A 311 15.55 -11.16 -39.68
C GLN A 311 15.76 -9.86 -38.88
N PRO A 312 16.81 -9.77 -38.03
CA PRO A 312 16.93 -8.72 -37.03
C PRO A 312 16.90 -7.33 -37.67
N ARG A 313 16.12 -6.43 -37.09
CA ARG A 313 16.04 -5.03 -37.50
C ARG A 313 17.36 -4.32 -37.26
N ARG A 314 17.77 -3.48 -38.24
CA ARG A 314 18.97 -2.64 -38.14
C ARG A 314 18.87 -1.55 -37.09
N SER A 315 17.65 -1.07 -36.78
CA SER A 315 17.37 -0.13 -35.69
C SER A 315 16.57 -0.84 -34.60
N ALA A 316 17.17 -1.08 -33.45
CA ALA A 316 16.48 -1.63 -32.29
C ALA A 316 15.44 -0.61 -31.79
N LEU A 317 14.15 -0.91 -31.93
CA LEU A 317 13.11 -0.20 -31.20
C LEU A 317 13.32 -0.48 -29.68
N PRO A 318 13.23 0.54 -28.81
CA PRO A 318 13.32 0.29 -27.36
C PRO A 318 12.26 -0.72 -26.96
N SER A 319 12.67 -1.95 -26.67
CA SER A 319 11.78 -3.01 -26.23
C SER A 319 11.86 -3.10 -24.73
N SER A 320 10.72 -2.98 -24.04
CA SER A 320 10.64 -3.19 -22.60
C SER A 320 10.96 -4.65 -22.20
N GLY A 321 10.97 -5.59 -23.15
CA GLY A 321 11.16 -7.02 -22.86
C GLY A 321 10.06 -7.66 -22.00
N LEU A 322 9.07 -6.87 -21.60
CA LEU A 322 8.06 -7.24 -20.62
C LEU A 322 7.01 -8.23 -21.17
N GLY A 323 6.69 -8.22 -22.47
CA GLY A 323 5.62 -9.05 -23.03
C GLY A 323 5.85 -10.54 -22.82
N LEU A 324 7.00 -11.05 -23.28
CA LEU A 324 7.34 -12.47 -23.09
C LEU A 324 7.65 -12.83 -21.64
N ALA A 325 8.19 -11.90 -20.85
CA ALA A 325 8.43 -12.13 -19.41
C ALA A 325 7.11 -12.25 -18.64
N ASN A 326 6.14 -11.38 -18.91
CA ASN A 326 4.82 -11.45 -18.29
C ASN A 326 4.05 -12.72 -18.72
N LEU A 327 4.17 -13.12 -19.99
CA LEU A 327 3.57 -14.37 -20.47
C LEU A 327 4.21 -15.59 -19.80
N ASP A 328 5.53 -15.61 -19.63
CA ASP A 328 6.26 -16.65 -18.91
C ASP A 328 5.79 -16.79 -17.47
N GLU A 329 5.66 -15.69 -16.76
CA GLU A 329 5.17 -15.66 -15.38
C GLU A 329 3.72 -16.19 -15.30
N ARG A 330 2.83 -15.78 -16.21
CA ARG A 330 1.46 -16.29 -16.27
C ARG A 330 1.42 -17.79 -16.54
N CYS A 331 2.23 -18.31 -17.46
CA CYS A 331 2.30 -19.75 -17.73
C CYS A 331 2.81 -20.53 -16.50
N ARG A 332 3.80 -20.02 -15.79
CA ARG A 332 4.28 -20.64 -14.53
C ARG A 332 3.19 -20.69 -13.46
N LEU A 333 2.43 -19.61 -13.30
CA LEU A 333 1.38 -19.53 -12.29
C LEU A 333 0.18 -20.44 -12.63
N LEU A 334 -0.22 -20.49 -13.91
CA LEU A 334 -1.45 -21.19 -14.34
C LEU A 334 -1.20 -22.65 -14.73
N ALA A 335 -0.10 -22.92 -15.47
CA ALA A 335 0.24 -24.25 -15.98
C ALA A 335 1.35 -24.95 -15.19
N GLY A 336 1.98 -24.27 -14.20
CA GLY A 336 3.13 -24.81 -13.48
C GLY A 336 4.40 -24.96 -14.33
N ARG A 337 4.41 -24.47 -15.57
CA ARG A 337 5.50 -24.63 -16.54
C ARG A 337 5.87 -23.31 -17.19
N ALA A 338 7.16 -23.12 -17.43
CA ALA A 338 7.70 -21.93 -18.10
C ALA A 338 7.57 -22.02 -19.62
N LEU A 339 7.68 -20.85 -20.29
CA LEU A 339 7.91 -20.80 -21.73
C LEU A 339 9.30 -21.38 -22.06
N GLU A 340 9.39 -22.16 -23.12
CA GLU A 340 10.68 -22.56 -23.69
C GLU A 340 11.00 -21.67 -24.88
N ARG A 341 12.24 -21.22 -24.96
CA ARG A 341 12.72 -20.37 -26.05
C ARG A 341 13.96 -20.99 -26.65
N ARG A 342 13.97 -21.13 -27.97
CA ARG A 342 15.11 -21.64 -28.74
C ARG A 342 15.45 -20.67 -29.88
N SER A 343 16.73 -20.53 -30.15
CA SER A 343 17.23 -19.70 -31.27
C SER A 343 18.35 -20.47 -31.93
N GLU A 344 18.01 -21.24 -32.94
CA GLU A 344 18.93 -22.14 -33.63
C GLU A 344 18.71 -22.07 -35.13
N ALA A 345 19.77 -22.26 -35.91
CA ALA A 345 19.75 -22.34 -37.39
C ALA A 345 19.01 -21.18 -38.09
N GLY A 346 19.04 -19.96 -37.51
CA GLY A 346 18.36 -18.80 -38.10
C GLY A 346 16.84 -18.77 -37.87
N VAL A 347 16.33 -19.60 -36.97
CA VAL A 347 14.90 -19.64 -36.54
C VAL A 347 14.80 -19.31 -35.08
N PHE A 348 13.83 -18.47 -34.72
CA PHE A 348 13.39 -18.23 -33.35
C PHE A 348 12.14 -19.01 -33.10
N GLU A 349 12.12 -19.76 -31.99
CA GLU A 349 11.02 -20.61 -31.57
C GLU A 349 10.64 -20.31 -30.10
N VAL A 350 9.35 -20.25 -29.86
CA VAL A 350 8.80 -20.18 -28.49
C VAL A 350 7.73 -21.23 -28.33
N ALA A 351 7.84 -22.04 -27.27
CA ALA A 351 6.84 -23.04 -26.90
C ALA A 351 6.02 -22.55 -25.70
N ILE A 352 4.69 -22.48 -25.86
CA ILE A 352 3.74 -22.15 -24.80
C ILE A 352 3.13 -23.46 -24.28
N PRO A 353 3.20 -23.75 -22.95
CA PRO A 353 2.49 -24.90 -22.40
C PRO A 353 0.97 -24.69 -22.43
N LEU A 354 0.25 -25.73 -22.80
CA LEU A 354 -1.21 -25.78 -22.81
C LEU A 354 -1.74 -26.54 -21.61
N LEU A 355 -2.96 -26.25 -21.22
CA LEU A 355 -3.68 -26.98 -20.19
C LEU A 355 -4.84 -27.73 -20.83
N ALA A 356 -5.05 -28.98 -20.43
CA ALA A 356 -6.20 -29.74 -20.88
C ALA A 356 -7.49 -29.07 -20.40
N ARG A 357 -8.50 -29.02 -21.27
CA ARG A 357 -9.83 -28.56 -20.90
C ARG A 357 -10.45 -29.62 -19.98
N PRO A 358 -10.95 -29.24 -18.76
CA PRO A 358 -11.52 -30.17 -17.79
C PRO A 358 -12.77 -30.88 -18.32
#